data_7f1e91f7c1939296b058ff00665d6550
#
_entry.id   7f1e91f7c1939296b058ff00665d6550
#
_cell.length_a   1.000
_cell.length_b   1.000
_cell.length_c   1.000
_cell.angle_alpha   90.00
_cell.angle_beta   90.00
_cell.angle_gamma   90.00
#
_symmetry.space_group_name_H-M   'P 1'
#
loop_
_entity.id
_entity.type
_entity.pdbx_description
1 polymer ?
#
loop_
_entity_poly.entity_id
_entity_poly.type
_entity_poly.pdbx_seq_one_letter_code
_entity_poly.pdbx_strand_id
1 'polypeptide(L)'
;MSFSEILADLLAQNEDAVGVLFVDESGETVDLASSDASPFQMKVVGAYVGIYLRQMREFLADAGIGEPRWVHVEKESLHLYVQPLPEGYYLVLVQRAPALVARARRTLAVAAQRLTRELFSAA
;
A
#
# COMPACT_ATOMS: atom_id res chain seq x y z
N MET A 1 3.26 10.82 -15.50
CA MET A 1 3.54 9.40 -15.28
C MET A 1 2.26 8.72 -14.80
N SER A 2 1.93 7.56 -15.34
CA SER A 2 0.69 6.88 -15.00
C SER A 2 0.79 6.12 -13.66
N PHE A 3 -0.34 5.84 -13.06
CA PHE A 3 -0.39 5.01 -11.85
C PHE A 3 0.25 3.65 -12.11
N SER A 4 -0.07 3.02 -13.24
CA SER A 4 0.49 1.72 -13.61
C SER A 4 2.02 1.71 -13.60
N GLU A 5 2.64 2.75 -14.13
CA GLU A 5 4.11 2.87 -14.17
C GLU A 5 4.70 2.97 -12.77
N ILE A 6 4.05 3.76 -11.90
CA ILE A 6 4.50 3.95 -10.53
C ILE A 6 4.44 2.61 -9.77
N LEU A 7 3.34 1.88 -9.94
CA LEU A 7 3.16 0.58 -9.25
C LEU A 7 4.12 -0.47 -9.80
N ALA A 8 4.34 -0.49 -11.10
CA ALA A 8 5.29 -1.42 -11.72
C ALA A 8 6.72 -1.15 -11.23
N ASP A 9 7.12 0.12 -11.12
CA ASP A 9 8.42 0.51 -10.58
C ASP A 9 8.58 0.02 -9.14
N LEU A 10 7.56 0.24 -8.32
CA LEU A 10 7.59 -0.18 -6.91
C LEU A 10 7.74 -1.70 -6.80
N LEU A 11 7.00 -2.45 -7.60
CA LEU A 11 7.09 -3.90 -7.64
C LEU A 11 8.51 -4.35 -8.01
N ALA A 12 9.09 -3.74 -9.04
CA ALA A 12 10.42 -4.09 -9.55
C ALA A 12 11.55 -3.72 -8.57
N GLN A 13 11.36 -2.69 -7.76
CA GLN A 13 12.36 -2.21 -6.82
C GLN A 13 12.48 -3.08 -5.57
N ASN A 14 11.53 -3.99 -5.36
CA ASN A 14 11.50 -4.83 -4.16
C ASN A 14 11.60 -6.30 -4.55
N GLU A 15 12.69 -6.92 -4.16
CA GLU A 15 12.94 -8.34 -4.44
C GLU A 15 11.87 -9.19 -3.77
N ASP A 16 11.39 -10.20 -4.47
CA ASP A 16 10.33 -11.11 -4.01
C ASP A 16 9.00 -10.42 -3.68
N ALA A 17 8.76 -9.24 -4.24
CA ALA A 17 7.45 -8.60 -4.15
C ALA A 17 6.41 -9.44 -4.91
N VAL A 18 5.30 -9.70 -4.24
CA VAL A 18 4.19 -10.49 -4.77
C VAL A 18 3.19 -9.60 -5.50
N GLY A 19 2.93 -8.43 -4.96
CA GLY A 19 1.99 -7.50 -5.55
C GLY A 19 1.97 -6.15 -4.86
N VAL A 20 1.46 -5.17 -5.60
CA VAL A 20 1.29 -3.78 -5.16
C VAL A 20 -0.11 -3.35 -5.50
N LEU A 21 -0.78 -2.67 -4.58
CA LEU A 21 -2.14 -2.16 -4.75
C LEU A 21 -2.21 -0.68 -4.43
N PHE A 22 -2.92 0.06 -5.26
CA PHE A 22 -3.32 1.42 -4.98
C PHE A 22 -4.85 1.41 -4.80
N VAL A 23 -5.31 1.81 -3.62
CA VAL A 23 -6.69 1.60 -3.18
C VAL A 23 -7.29 2.93 -2.71
N ASP A 24 -8.56 3.15 -3.00
CA ASP A 24 -9.26 4.35 -2.56
C ASP A 24 -9.86 4.19 -1.16
N GLU A 25 -10.50 5.25 -0.66
CA GLU A 25 -11.04 5.27 0.70
C GLU A 25 -12.15 4.24 0.94
N SER A 26 -12.82 3.79 -0.11
CA SER A 26 -13.90 2.80 0.02
C SER A 26 -13.38 1.37 -0.04
N GLY A 27 -12.10 1.18 -0.29
CA GLY A 27 -11.50 -0.14 -0.39
C GLY A 27 -11.48 -0.69 -1.81
N GLU A 28 -11.84 0.12 -2.80
CA GLU A 28 -11.79 -0.28 -4.19
C GLU A 28 -10.39 -0.06 -4.78
N THR A 29 -9.94 -1.05 -5.54
CA THR A 29 -8.65 -0.98 -6.21
C THR A 29 -8.71 0.02 -7.36
N VAL A 30 -7.86 1.05 -7.29
CA VAL A 30 -7.68 2.00 -8.38
C VAL A 30 -6.78 1.38 -9.46
N ASP A 31 -5.69 0.76 -9.03
CA ASP A 31 -4.77 0.07 -9.93
C ASP A 31 -3.93 -0.94 -9.12
N LEU A 32 -3.30 -1.87 -9.82
CA LEU A 32 -2.45 -2.86 -9.18
C LEU A 32 -1.36 -3.35 -10.13
N ALA A 33 -0.30 -3.91 -9.54
CA ALA A 33 0.73 -4.65 -10.26
C ALA A 33 1.02 -5.91 -9.46
N SER A 34 1.18 -7.04 -10.12
CA SER A 34 1.46 -8.29 -9.42
C SER A 34 2.45 -9.15 -10.22
N SER A 35 3.23 -9.95 -9.49
CA SER A 35 4.14 -10.93 -10.09
C SER A 35 3.51 -12.33 -10.06
N ASP A 36 3.22 -12.85 -8.86
CA ASP A 36 2.73 -14.22 -8.67
C ASP A 36 1.28 -14.33 -8.27
N ALA A 37 0.75 -13.34 -7.55
CA ALA A 37 -0.61 -13.38 -7.07
C ALA A 37 -1.59 -13.00 -8.19
N SER A 38 -2.77 -13.60 -8.19
CA SER A 38 -3.81 -13.20 -9.12
C SER A 38 -4.33 -11.79 -8.78
N PRO A 39 -4.80 -11.02 -9.79
CA PRO A 39 -5.42 -9.73 -9.51
C PRO A 39 -6.58 -9.82 -8.51
N PHE A 40 -7.36 -10.88 -8.59
CA PHE A 40 -8.47 -11.09 -7.66
C PHE A 40 -7.98 -11.23 -6.21
N GLN A 41 -6.95 -12.05 -5.99
CA GLN A 41 -6.36 -12.24 -4.66
C GLN A 41 -5.84 -10.93 -4.10
N MET A 42 -5.18 -10.13 -4.94
CA MET A 42 -4.67 -8.83 -4.53
C MET A 42 -5.80 -7.87 -4.16
N LYS A 43 -6.89 -7.86 -4.92
CA LYS A 43 -8.06 -7.02 -4.60
C LYS A 43 -8.70 -7.40 -3.27
N VAL A 44 -8.75 -8.69 -2.97
CA VAL A 44 -9.26 -9.18 -1.67
C VAL A 44 -8.36 -8.68 -0.53
N VAL A 45 -7.05 -8.78 -0.70
CA VAL A 45 -6.09 -8.26 0.29
C VAL A 45 -6.32 -6.76 0.52
N GLY A 46 -6.47 -5.99 -0.55
CA GLY A 46 -6.72 -4.55 -0.47
C GLY A 46 -7.99 -4.22 0.30
N ALA A 47 -9.07 -4.95 0.06
CA ALA A 47 -10.34 -4.75 0.74
C ALA A 47 -10.23 -5.01 2.25
N TYR A 48 -9.58 -6.10 2.64
CA TYR A 48 -9.37 -6.41 4.06
C TYR A 48 -8.45 -5.40 4.74
N VAL A 49 -7.38 -4.99 4.08
CA VAL A 49 -6.49 -3.95 4.60
C VAL A 49 -7.27 -2.66 4.86
N GLY A 50 -8.17 -2.29 3.95
CA GLY A 50 -9.02 -1.11 4.12
C GLY A 50 -9.88 -1.17 5.37
N ILE A 51 -10.46 -2.34 5.64
CA ILE A 51 -11.27 -2.56 6.85
C ILE A 51 -10.42 -2.36 8.11
N TYR A 52 -9.26 -3.01 8.16
CA TYR A 52 -8.37 -2.94 9.33
C TYR A 52 -7.81 -1.53 9.52
N LEU A 53 -7.45 -0.86 8.44
CA LEU A 53 -6.92 0.49 8.51
C LEU A 53 -7.97 1.46 9.06
N ARG A 54 -9.23 1.30 8.66
CA ARG A 54 -10.34 2.11 9.15
C ARG A 54 -10.57 1.88 10.64
N GLN A 55 -10.56 0.62 11.08
CA GLN A 55 -10.70 0.27 12.49
C GLN A 55 -9.56 0.85 13.31
N MET A 56 -8.34 0.79 12.79
CA MET A 56 -7.17 1.37 13.45
C MET A 56 -7.29 2.88 13.59
N ARG A 57 -7.75 3.56 12.54
CA ARG A 57 -7.97 5.02 12.57
C ARG A 57 -8.98 5.40 13.64
N GLU A 58 -10.10 4.68 13.73
CA GLU A 58 -11.14 4.92 14.73
C GLU A 58 -10.58 4.73 16.14
N PHE A 59 -9.85 3.66 16.36
CA PHE A 59 -9.22 3.39 17.65
C PHE A 59 -8.25 4.50 18.05
N LEU A 60 -7.37 4.91 17.14
CA LEU A 60 -6.39 5.95 17.39
C LEU A 60 -7.04 7.31 17.62
N ALA A 61 -8.09 7.63 16.89
CA ALA A 61 -8.85 8.87 17.07
C ALA A 61 -9.50 8.92 18.44
N ASP A 62 -10.13 7.82 18.88
CA ASP A 62 -10.76 7.74 20.19
C ASP A 62 -9.73 7.87 21.33
N ALA A 63 -8.53 7.32 21.11
CA ALA A 63 -7.44 7.42 22.09
C ALA A 63 -6.70 8.76 22.04
N GLY A 64 -6.97 9.60 21.05
CA GLY A 64 -6.32 10.90 20.90
C GLY A 64 -4.85 10.84 20.49
N ILE A 65 -4.43 9.75 19.84
CA ILE A 65 -3.02 9.56 19.47
C ILE A 65 -2.73 9.78 17.97
N GLY A 66 -3.69 10.31 17.23
CA GLY A 66 -3.49 10.70 15.83
C GLY A 66 -3.71 9.58 14.84
N GLU A 67 -3.29 9.79 13.60
CA GLU A 67 -3.50 8.85 12.51
C GLU A 67 -2.27 8.00 12.24
N PRO A 68 -2.45 6.76 11.76
CA PRO A 68 -1.32 5.93 11.37
C PRO A 68 -0.66 6.49 10.12
N ARG A 69 0.66 6.53 10.10
CA ARG A 69 1.44 6.95 8.93
C ARG A 69 2.07 5.79 8.19
N TRP A 70 2.17 4.66 8.86
CA TRP A 70 2.85 3.49 8.36
C TRP A 70 2.35 2.28 9.11
N VAL A 71 2.04 1.21 8.39
CA VAL A 71 1.69 -0.07 9.00
C VAL A 71 2.51 -1.16 8.34
N HIS A 72 3.13 -1.98 9.16
CA HIS A 72 3.91 -3.12 8.69
C HIS A 72 3.48 -4.34 9.49
N VAL A 73 3.06 -5.38 8.78
CA VAL A 73 2.73 -6.66 9.38
C VAL A 73 3.74 -7.69 8.88
N GLU A 74 4.46 -8.30 9.79
CA GLU A 74 5.39 -9.36 9.49
C GLU A 74 4.77 -10.69 9.87
N LYS A 75 4.69 -11.57 8.89
CA LYS A 75 4.24 -12.95 9.08
C LYS A 75 5.42 -13.88 8.81
N GLU A 76 5.23 -15.17 9.08
CA GLU A 76 6.29 -16.16 8.93
C GLU A 76 6.90 -16.15 7.52
N SER A 77 6.08 -16.01 6.49
CA SER A 77 6.53 -16.10 5.09
C SER A 77 6.27 -14.84 4.27
N LEU A 78 5.62 -13.83 4.84
CA LEU A 78 5.21 -12.63 4.13
C LEU A 78 5.38 -11.37 4.97
N HIS A 79 5.65 -10.27 4.28
CA HIS A 79 5.54 -8.93 4.83
C HIS A 79 4.43 -8.18 4.11
N LEU A 80 3.61 -7.50 4.86
CA LEU A 80 2.56 -6.62 4.35
C LEU A 80 2.86 -5.20 4.82
N TYR A 81 2.95 -4.28 3.88
CA TYR A 81 3.20 -2.87 4.18
C TYR A 81 2.02 -2.04 3.71
N VAL A 82 1.59 -1.10 4.53
CA VAL A 82 0.51 -0.17 4.17
C VAL A 82 1.02 1.25 4.37
N GLN A 83 0.96 2.04 3.31
CA GLN A 83 1.33 3.44 3.31
C GLN A 83 0.08 4.27 3.05
N PRO A 84 -0.51 4.91 4.08
CA PRO A 84 -1.63 5.81 3.87
C PRO A 84 -1.22 7.03 3.03
N LEU A 85 -2.14 7.47 2.17
CA LEU A 85 -2.01 8.67 1.35
C LEU A 85 -3.09 9.66 1.75
N PRO A 86 -3.02 10.92 1.25
CA PRO A 86 -4.09 11.90 1.50
C PRO A 86 -5.45 11.44 0.98
N GLU A 87 -6.52 11.96 1.56
CA GLU A 87 -7.91 11.74 1.16
C GLU A 87 -8.38 10.29 1.30
N GLY A 88 -7.76 9.52 2.20
CA GLY A 88 -8.17 8.15 2.48
C GLY A 88 -7.64 7.09 1.52
N TYR A 89 -6.86 7.47 0.51
CA TYR A 89 -6.17 6.51 -0.34
C TYR A 89 -5.07 5.79 0.43
N TYR A 90 -4.68 4.62 -0.05
CA TYR A 90 -3.54 3.92 0.54
C TYR A 90 -2.86 3.01 -0.47
N LEU A 91 -1.60 2.72 -0.19
CA LEU A 91 -0.73 1.91 -1.02
C LEU A 91 -0.33 0.67 -0.23
N VAL A 92 -0.46 -0.50 -0.84
CA VAL A 92 -0.15 -1.78 -0.19
C VAL A 92 0.92 -2.49 -0.99
N LEU A 93 1.94 -2.99 -0.29
CA LEU A 93 2.97 -3.86 -0.87
C LEU A 93 2.95 -5.18 -0.12
N VAL A 94 2.90 -6.28 -0.87
CA VAL A 94 3.02 -7.63 -0.32
C VAL A 94 4.33 -8.24 -0.82
N GLN A 95 5.15 -8.72 0.09
CA GLN A 95 6.50 -9.22 -0.22
C GLN A 95 6.77 -10.50 0.54
N ARG A 96 7.41 -11.48 -0.11
CA ARG A 96 7.82 -12.71 0.56
C ARG A 96 9.02 -12.46 1.46
N ALA A 97 9.09 -13.18 2.57
CA ALA A 97 10.26 -13.19 3.42
C ALA A 97 11.35 -14.12 2.82
N PRO A 98 12.63 -13.82 3.03
CA PRO A 98 13.16 -12.66 3.72
C PRO A 98 13.05 -11.38 2.88
N ALA A 99 12.95 -10.24 3.56
CA ALA A 99 12.71 -8.96 2.89
C ALA A 99 13.61 -7.86 3.45
N LEU A 100 14.01 -6.92 2.58
CA LEU A 100 14.71 -5.71 2.99
C LEU A 100 13.70 -4.64 3.35
N VAL A 101 13.29 -4.62 4.61
CA VAL A 101 12.22 -3.73 5.11
C VAL A 101 12.56 -2.26 4.89
N ALA A 102 13.81 -1.86 5.10
CA ALA A 102 14.23 -0.47 4.89
C ALA A 102 14.06 -0.03 3.44
N ARG A 103 14.33 -0.92 2.48
CA ARG A 103 14.12 -0.64 1.07
C ARG A 103 12.64 -0.54 0.74
N ALA A 104 11.83 -1.45 1.26
CA ALA A 104 10.40 -1.43 1.06
C ALA A 104 9.81 -0.11 1.56
N ARG A 105 10.18 0.30 2.75
CA ARG A 105 9.71 1.55 3.33
C ARG A 105 10.10 2.76 2.51
N ARG A 106 11.35 2.83 2.07
CA ARG A 106 11.87 3.94 1.28
C ARG A 106 11.20 4.01 -0.09
N THR A 107 11.07 2.89 -0.78
CA THR A 107 10.45 2.84 -2.11
C THR A 107 8.96 3.13 -2.04
N LEU A 108 8.29 2.67 -0.99
CA LEU A 108 6.88 3.00 -0.75
C LEU A 108 6.68 4.51 -0.53
N ALA A 109 7.56 5.14 0.23
CA ALA A 109 7.48 6.59 0.48
C ALA A 109 7.62 7.37 -0.83
N VAL A 110 8.55 6.99 -1.69
CA VAL A 110 8.73 7.64 -3.00
C VAL A 110 7.51 7.40 -3.89
N ALA A 111 7.02 6.17 -3.96
CA ALA A 111 5.84 5.85 -4.75
C ALA A 111 4.62 6.62 -4.26
N ALA A 112 4.45 6.74 -2.95
CA ALA A 112 3.36 7.52 -2.36
C ALA A 112 3.40 8.98 -2.77
N GLN A 113 4.59 9.59 -2.80
CA GLN A 113 4.75 10.96 -3.28
C GLN A 113 4.38 11.11 -4.75
N ARG A 114 4.82 10.16 -5.58
CA ARG A 114 4.51 10.17 -7.02
C ARG A 114 3.01 10.00 -7.26
N LEU A 115 2.37 9.08 -6.55
CA LEU A 115 0.92 8.87 -6.66
C LEU A 115 0.14 10.10 -6.20
N THR A 116 0.57 10.72 -5.12
CA THR A 116 -0.08 11.94 -4.60
C THR A 116 0.00 13.06 -5.63
N ARG A 117 1.13 13.23 -6.30
CA ARG A 117 1.26 14.23 -7.37
C ARG A 117 0.29 13.95 -8.52
N GLU A 118 0.21 12.70 -8.96
CA GLU A 118 -0.70 12.33 -10.05
C GLU A 118 -2.17 12.53 -9.68
N LEU A 119 -2.54 12.20 -8.44
CA LEU A 119 -3.92 12.35 -7.96
C LEU A 119 -4.35 13.81 -7.84
N PHE A 120 -3.45 14.68 -7.38
CA PHE A 120 -3.81 16.05 -7.00
C PHE A 120 -3.15 17.12 -7.87
N SER A 121 -2.46 16.74 -8.94
CA SER A 121 -1.79 17.70 -9.83
C SER A 121 -2.71 18.28 -10.90
N ALA A 122 -3.86 17.71 -11.09
CA ALA A 122 -4.82 18.16 -12.10
C ALA A 122 -5.62 19.33 -11.55
N ALA A 123 -5.04 20.48 -11.58
CA ALA A 123 -5.73 21.72 -11.22
C ALA A 123 -6.27 22.38 -12.47
#